data_420bdc9dbb06ba4b06d035ddbe47ace9
#
_entry.id   420bdc9dbb06ba4b06d035ddbe47ace9
#
_cell.length_a   1.000
_cell.length_b   1.000
_cell.length_c   1.000
_cell.angle_alpha   90.00
_cell.angle_beta   90.00
_cell.angle_gamma   90.00
#
_symmetry.space_group_name_H-M   'P 1'
#
loop_
_entity.id
_entity.type
_entity.pdbx_description
1 polymer ?
#
loop_
_entity_poly.entity_id
_entity_poly.type
_entity_poly.pdbx_seq_one_letter_code
_entity_poly.pdbx_strand_id
1 'polypeptide(L)'
;DLYVTARGKTMVIGGESARAMAGLGQLVAALLTGNEVILHCPSQSEMCIEAAKILHDTGISDDVLSVANDSQTITLLYIDRLAQVAVAGNQSEVQAISQELAKTDGILTQVIAVTDMEGMSEMLTPDYLYRFVTERVRTINTTAIGGNASLLELGTE
;
A
#
# COMPACT_ATOMS: atom_id res chain seq x y z
N ASP A 1 0.32 2.05 23.43
CA ASP A 1 -0.70 2.46 22.46
C ASP A 1 -0.52 1.68 21.17
N LEU A 2 -1.64 1.16 20.64
CA LEU A 2 -1.72 0.56 19.32
C LEU A 2 -2.27 1.60 18.34
N TYR A 3 -1.64 1.75 17.18
CA TYR A 3 -2.10 2.66 16.14
C TYR A 3 -1.75 2.12 14.75
N VAL A 4 -2.48 2.58 13.74
CA VAL A 4 -2.24 2.22 12.36
C VAL A 4 -1.53 3.33 11.60
N THR A 5 -0.65 2.95 10.67
CA THR A 5 0.02 3.87 9.75
C THR A 5 -0.08 3.35 8.33
N ALA A 6 0.07 4.24 7.35
CA ALA A 6 0.24 3.82 5.97
C ALA A 6 1.39 2.80 5.86
N ARG A 7 1.24 1.81 4.99
CA ARG A 7 2.29 0.81 4.76
C ARG A 7 3.46 1.40 4.00
N GLY A 8 3.21 2.33 3.09
CA GLY A 8 4.23 3.04 2.32
C GLY A 8 3.92 3.08 0.82
N LYS A 9 4.96 2.99 -0.01
CA LYS A 9 4.84 3.04 -1.46
C LYS A 9 4.05 1.83 -1.97
N THR A 10 2.95 2.11 -2.64
CA THR A 10 1.98 1.13 -3.12
C THR A 10 1.88 1.22 -4.63
N MET A 11 2.05 0.09 -5.31
CA MET A 11 1.71 0.00 -6.72
C MET A 11 0.30 -0.56 -6.87
N VAL A 12 -0.53 0.13 -7.65
CA VAL A 12 -1.87 -0.34 -8.02
C VAL A 12 -1.82 -0.78 -9.48
N ILE A 13 -2.00 -2.07 -9.72
CA ILE A 13 -1.91 -2.70 -11.04
C ILE A 13 -3.29 -3.15 -11.49
N GLY A 14 -3.74 -2.63 -12.62
CA GLY A 14 -4.83 -3.22 -13.39
C GLY A 14 -4.28 -4.16 -14.46
N GLY A 15 -4.48 -5.47 -14.29
CA GLY A 15 -4.11 -6.47 -15.28
C GLY A 15 -4.96 -6.38 -16.56
N GLU A 16 -4.64 -7.18 -17.56
CA GLU A 16 -5.39 -7.19 -18.83
C GLU A 16 -6.84 -7.63 -18.65
N SER A 17 -7.09 -8.51 -17.69
CA SER A 17 -8.43 -8.99 -17.34
C SER A 17 -9.16 -8.08 -16.34
N ALA A 18 -8.51 -7.04 -15.84
CA ALA A 18 -9.09 -6.16 -14.81
C ALA A 18 -10.26 -5.35 -15.34
N ARG A 19 -11.29 -5.22 -14.51
CA ARG A 19 -12.32 -4.20 -14.71
C ARG A 19 -11.89 -2.88 -14.06
N ALA A 20 -12.24 -1.77 -14.69
CA ALA A 20 -11.94 -0.43 -14.26
C ALA A 20 -12.26 -0.17 -12.78
N MET A 21 -13.43 -0.60 -12.34
CA MET A 21 -13.90 -0.40 -10.97
C MET A 21 -13.03 -1.09 -9.92
N ALA A 22 -12.45 -2.24 -10.23
CA ALA A 22 -11.56 -2.95 -9.32
C ALA A 22 -10.25 -2.17 -9.10
N GLY A 23 -9.63 -1.71 -10.20
CA GLY A 23 -8.43 -0.87 -10.14
C GLY A 23 -8.67 0.47 -9.42
N LEU A 24 -9.77 1.15 -9.73
CA LEU A 24 -10.14 2.40 -9.07
C LEU A 24 -10.42 2.20 -7.57
N GLY A 25 -11.10 1.11 -7.20
CA GLY A 25 -11.35 0.81 -5.80
C GLY A 25 -10.06 0.56 -5.00
N GLN A 26 -9.09 -0.13 -5.59
CA GLN A 26 -7.76 -0.32 -4.99
C GLN A 26 -6.99 1.00 -4.88
N LEU A 27 -7.06 1.85 -5.90
CA LEU A 27 -6.48 3.20 -5.87
C LEU A 27 -7.06 4.03 -4.72
N VAL A 28 -8.38 4.07 -4.60
CA VAL A 28 -9.06 4.82 -3.53
C VAL A 28 -8.69 4.25 -2.16
N ALA A 29 -8.69 2.93 -1.98
CA ALA A 29 -8.33 2.28 -0.73
C ALA A 29 -6.88 2.63 -0.30
N ALA A 30 -5.93 2.60 -1.24
CA ALA A 30 -4.54 2.95 -0.98
C ALA A 30 -4.37 4.42 -0.58
N LEU A 31 -5.05 5.34 -1.28
CA LEU A 31 -4.99 6.78 -0.97
C LEU A 31 -5.67 7.12 0.36
N LEU A 32 -6.85 6.56 0.64
CA LEU A 32 -7.57 6.77 1.91
C LEU A 32 -6.77 6.33 3.13
N THR A 33 -5.91 5.34 2.97
CA THR A 33 -5.05 4.81 4.04
C THR A 33 -3.68 5.50 4.11
N GLY A 34 -3.49 6.58 3.34
CA GLY A 34 -2.31 7.45 3.40
C GLY A 34 -1.08 6.95 2.67
N ASN A 35 -1.22 6.00 1.75
CA ASN A 35 -0.09 5.47 0.98
C ASN A 35 0.26 6.39 -0.21
N GLU A 36 1.54 6.38 -0.59
CA GLU A 36 2.00 6.87 -1.90
C GLU A 36 1.64 5.83 -2.97
N VAL A 37 1.04 6.26 -4.08
CA VAL A 37 0.51 5.35 -5.10
C VAL A 37 1.16 5.58 -6.45
N ILE A 38 1.60 4.48 -7.06
CA ILE A 38 1.97 4.40 -8.47
C ILE A 38 0.88 3.59 -9.17
N LEU A 39 0.14 4.22 -10.07
CA LEU A 39 -0.94 3.60 -10.81
C LEU A 39 -0.42 3.04 -12.15
N HIS A 40 -0.64 1.75 -12.39
CA HIS A 40 -0.22 1.04 -13.59
C HIS A 40 -1.36 0.19 -14.15
N CYS A 41 -2.04 0.71 -15.16
CA CYS A 41 -3.17 0.02 -15.83
C CYS A 41 -3.02 0.18 -17.35
N PRO A 42 -2.07 -0.47 -17.98
CA PRO A 42 -1.74 -0.24 -19.40
C PRO A 42 -2.91 -0.56 -20.34
N SER A 43 -3.71 -1.57 -20.05
CA SER A 43 -4.90 -1.94 -20.84
C SER A 43 -6.08 -0.96 -20.69
N GLN A 44 -6.05 -0.08 -19.72
CA GLN A 44 -7.09 0.91 -19.41
C GLN A 44 -6.48 2.29 -19.19
N SER A 45 -5.49 2.61 -19.99
CA SER A 45 -4.62 3.78 -19.83
C SER A 45 -5.40 5.10 -19.77
N GLU A 46 -6.35 5.31 -20.66
CA GLU A 46 -7.13 6.56 -20.72
C GLU A 46 -7.91 6.81 -19.42
N MET A 47 -8.56 5.77 -18.89
CA MET A 47 -9.31 5.87 -17.65
C MET A 47 -8.41 6.16 -16.45
N CYS A 48 -7.25 5.50 -16.36
CA CYS A 48 -6.30 5.72 -15.27
C CYS A 48 -5.72 7.13 -15.31
N ILE A 49 -5.41 7.65 -16.48
CA ILE A 49 -4.92 9.01 -16.66
C ILE A 49 -6.00 10.03 -16.25
N GLU A 50 -7.25 9.82 -16.68
CA GLU A 50 -8.34 10.71 -16.32
C GLU A 50 -8.64 10.67 -14.81
N ALA A 51 -8.65 9.49 -14.19
CA ALA A 51 -8.80 9.35 -12.75
C ALA A 51 -7.70 10.07 -11.97
N ALA A 52 -6.44 9.90 -12.37
CA ALA A 52 -5.31 10.60 -11.77
C ALA A 52 -5.45 12.12 -11.91
N LYS A 53 -5.83 12.62 -13.10
CA LYS A 53 -6.06 14.04 -13.35
C LYS A 53 -7.14 14.61 -12.43
N ILE A 54 -8.29 13.94 -12.31
CA ILE A 54 -9.37 14.38 -11.40
C ILE A 54 -8.85 14.48 -9.97
N LEU A 55 -8.06 13.50 -9.51
CA LEU A 55 -7.49 13.50 -8.17
C LEU A 55 -6.47 14.62 -7.97
N HIS A 56 -5.62 14.89 -8.95
CA HIS A 56 -4.69 16.03 -8.92
C HIS A 56 -5.43 17.37 -8.88
N ASP A 57 -6.49 17.53 -9.66
CA ASP A 57 -7.34 18.73 -9.65
C ASP A 57 -8.02 18.96 -8.30
N THR A 58 -8.21 17.92 -7.49
CA THR A 58 -8.72 18.02 -6.11
C THR A 58 -7.62 18.28 -5.06
N GLY A 59 -6.35 18.34 -5.46
CA GLY A 59 -5.24 18.72 -4.58
C GLY A 59 -4.31 17.57 -4.17
N ILE A 60 -4.49 16.36 -4.70
CA ILE A 60 -3.52 15.28 -4.50
C ILE A 60 -2.28 15.57 -5.35
N SER A 61 -1.10 15.61 -4.71
CA SER A 61 0.15 15.94 -5.39
C SER A 61 0.69 14.76 -6.21
N ASP A 62 1.56 15.08 -7.19
CA ASP A 62 2.27 14.09 -8.00
C ASP A 62 3.19 13.17 -7.16
N ASP A 63 3.65 13.65 -5.99
CA ASP A 63 4.42 12.85 -5.05
C ASP A 63 3.59 11.76 -4.36
N VAL A 64 2.27 11.97 -4.28
CA VAL A 64 1.34 11.03 -3.65
C VAL A 64 0.74 10.07 -4.67
N LEU A 65 0.44 10.55 -5.87
CA LEU A 65 -0.13 9.75 -6.95
C LEU A 65 0.58 10.03 -8.27
N SER A 66 1.17 8.99 -8.84
CA SER A 66 1.76 9.03 -10.18
C SER A 66 1.22 7.92 -11.08
N VAL A 67 1.31 8.09 -12.40
CA VAL A 67 0.89 7.10 -13.39
C VAL A 67 2.11 6.60 -14.16
N ALA A 68 2.25 5.29 -14.28
CA ALA A 68 3.41 4.65 -14.92
C ALA A 68 3.00 3.65 -16.02
N ASN A 69 2.05 4.03 -16.88
CA ASN A 69 1.52 3.12 -17.91
C ASN A 69 2.49 2.83 -19.06
N ASP A 70 3.46 3.70 -19.30
CA ASP A 70 4.48 3.52 -20.34
C ASP A 70 5.60 2.55 -19.94
N SER A 71 5.63 2.13 -18.70
CA SER A 71 6.61 1.19 -18.16
C SER A 71 6.14 -0.25 -18.27
N GLN A 72 7.10 -1.18 -18.32
CA GLN A 72 6.77 -2.59 -18.19
C GLN A 72 6.46 -2.96 -16.73
N THR A 73 5.41 -3.74 -16.50
CA THR A 73 4.99 -4.18 -15.16
C THR A 73 6.15 -4.77 -14.36
N ILE A 74 6.93 -5.66 -14.97
CA ILE A 74 8.07 -6.30 -14.30
C ILE A 74 9.06 -5.27 -13.78
N THR A 75 9.43 -4.27 -14.59
CA THR A 75 10.37 -3.22 -14.18
C THR A 75 9.88 -2.44 -12.95
N LEU A 76 8.58 -2.19 -12.89
CA LEU A 76 7.96 -1.46 -11.78
C LEU A 76 7.98 -2.25 -10.46
N LEU A 77 7.99 -3.59 -10.51
CA LEU A 77 8.06 -4.42 -9.30
C LEU A 77 9.41 -4.34 -8.58
N TYR A 78 10.46 -3.83 -9.24
CA TYR A 78 11.81 -3.64 -8.66
C TYR A 78 12.06 -2.20 -8.19
N ILE A 79 11.03 -1.37 -8.09
CA ILE A 79 11.15 -0.02 -7.54
C ILE A 79 11.61 -0.10 -6.08
N ASP A 80 12.57 0.75 -5.73
CA ASP A 80 13.10 0.81 -4.37
C ASP A 80 12.00 1.13 -3.35
N ARG A 81 12.03 0.39 -2.24
CA ARG A 81 11.10 0.55 -1.10
C ARG A 81 9.63 0.31 -1.45
N LEU A 82 9.34 -0.51 -2.46
CA LEU A 82 7.99 -0.92 -2.76
C LEU A 82 7.43 -1.77 -1.59
N ALA A 83 6.47 -1.22 -0.85
CA ALA A 83 5.93 -1.85 0.35
C ALA A 83 4.81 -2.83 0.05
N GLN A 84 4.01 -2.55 -0.99
CA GLN A 84 2.89 -3.41 -1.39
C GLN A 84 2.50 -3.22 -2.84
N VAL A 85 1.85 -4.26 -3.38
CA VAL A 85 1.25 -4.27 -4.71
C VAL A 85 -0.21 -4.66 -4.59
N ALA A 86 -1.11 -3.75 -4.97
CA ALA A 86 -2.53 -4.03 -5.11
C ALA A 86 -2.80 -4.39 -6.57
N VAL A 87 -3.25 -5.61 -6.83
CA VAL A 87 -3.46 -6.10 -8.19
C VAL A 87 -4.90 -6.53 -8.40
N ALA A 88 -5.54 -5.96 -9.42
CA ALA A 88 -6.82 -6.41 -9.95
C ALA A 88 -6.59 -7.20 -11.23
N GLY A 89 -7.09 -8.43 -11.30
CA GLY A 89 -6.91 -9.29 -12.47
C GLY A 89 -7.26 -10.73 -12.17
N ASN A 90 -7.07 -11.60 -13.15
CA ASN A 90 -7.30 -13.02 -12.96
C ASN A 90 -6.20 -13.69 -12.10
N GLN A 91 -6.46 -14.92 -11.68
CA GLN A 91 -5.54 -15.67 -10.81
C GLN A 91 -4.13 -15.85 -11.41
N SER A 92 -4.02 -16.02 -12.74
CA SER A 92 -2.72 -16.19 -13.39
C SER A 92 -1.89 -14.90 -13.38
N GLU A 93 -2.53 -13.74 -13.55
CA GLU A 93 -1.88 -12.43 -13.46
C GLU A 93 -1.37 -12.17 -12.03
N VAL A 94 -2.19 -12.44 -11.03
CA VAL A 94 -1.79 -12.33 -9.61
C VAL A 94 -0.62 -13.25 -9.29
N GLN A 95 -0.67 -14.49 -9.78
CA GLN A 95 0.39 -15.46 -9.55
C GLN A 95 1.71 -15.04 -10.21
N ALA A 96 1.66 -14.52 -11.44
CA ALA A 96 2.84 -14.05 -12.15
C ALA A 96 3.53 -12.90 -11.40
N ILE A 97 2.75 -11.92 -10.91
CA ILE A 97 3.26 -10.82 -10.09
C ILE A 97 3.88 -11.35 -8.78
N SER A 98 3.19 -12.25 -8.09
CA SER A 98 3.68 -12.83 -6.83
C SER A 98 4.99 -13.61 -7.01
N GLN A 99 5.11 -14.36 -8.10
CA GLN A 99 6.34 -15.09 -8.44
C GLN A 99 7.49 -14.15 -8.77
N GLU A 100 7.23 -13.03 -9.43
CA GLU A 100 8.25 -12.04 -9.73
C GLU A 100 8.72 -11.32 -8.47
N LEU A 101 7.78 -10.89 -7.60
CA LEU A 101 8.11 -10.28 -6.31
C LEU A 101 8.90 -11.22 -5.40
N ALA A 102 8.68 -12.52 -5.46
CA ALA A 102 9.46 -13.50 -4.70
C ALA A 102 10.94 -13.58 -5.09
N LYS A 103 11.33 -13.01 -6.24
CA LYS A 103 12.73 -12.91 -6.68
C LYS A 103 13.42 -11.64 -6.21
N THR A 104 12.65 -10.67 -5.68
CA THR A 104 13.22 -9.41 -5.21
C THR A 104 13.92 -9.62 -3.86
N ASP A 105 15.07 -8.99 -3.70
CA ASP A 105 15.79 -8.92 -2.42
C ASP A 105 15.30 -7.70 -1.62
N GLY A 106 15.33 -7.81 -0.29
CA GLY A 106 15.03 -6.67 0.59
C GLY A 106 13.73 -6.80 1.37
N ILE A 107 12.91 -5.74 1.36
CA ILE A 107 11.65 -5.71 2.13
C ILE A 107 10.63 -6.63 1.48
N LEU A 108 9.96 -7.46 2.30
CA LEU A 108 8.86 -8.29 1.83
C LEU A 108 7.70 -7.42 1.34
N THR A 109 7.48 -7.43 0.02
CA THR A 109 6.38 -6.70 -0.62
C THR A 109 5.10 -7.51 -0.50
N GLN A 110 4.08 -6.93 0.10
CA GLN A 110 2.77 -7.59 0.25
C GLN A 110 1.95 -7.49 -1.03
N VAL A 111 1.26 -8.56 -1.39
CA VAL A 111 0.30 -8.57 -2.51
C VAL A 111 -1.13 -8.51 -1.98
N ILE A 112 -1.92 -7.57 -2.49
CA ILE A 112 -3.34 -7.40 -2.22
C ILE A 112 -4.08 -7.67 -3.53
N ALA A 113 -4.67 -8.86 -3.65
CA ALA A 113 -5.31 -9.29 -4.88
C ALA A 113 -6.83 -9.05 -4.84
N VAL A 114 -7.38 -8.65 -5.99
CA VAL A 114 -8.81 -8.69 -6.31
C VAL A 114 -8.95 -9.50 -7.58
N THR A 115 -9.58 -10.66 -7.48
CA THR A 115 -9.75 -11.61 -8.58
C THR A 115 -11.20 -11.79 -8.99
N ASP A 116 -12.14 -11.48 -8.13
CA ASP A 116 -13.57 -11.43 -8.43
C ASP A 116 -13.90 -10.11 -9.17
N MET A 117 -13.81 -10.16 -10.49
CA MET A 117 -14.03 -8.98 -11.33
C MET A 117 -15.52 -8.60 -11.47
N GLU A 118 -16.43 -9.48 -11.10
CA GLU A 118 -17.87 -9.21 -11.20
C GLU A 118 -18.44 -8.68 -9.89
N GLY A 119 -18.22 -9.39 -8.81
CA GLY A 119 -18.73 -9.05 -7.49
C GLY A 119 -17.80 -8.16 -6.68
N MET A 120 -16.50 -8.15 -7.02
CA MET A 120 -15.46 -7.45 -6.25
C MET A 120 -15.54 -7.80 -4.75
N SER A 121 -15.86 -9.05 -4.45
CA SER A 121 -16.19 -9.52 -3.10
C SER A 121 -15.08 -9.29 -2.10
N GLU A 122 -13.81 -9.36 -2.54
CA GLU A 122 -12.66 -9.09 -1.68
C GLU A 122 -12.63 -7.63 -1.18
N MET A 123 -13.10 -6.69 -2.02
CA MET A 123 -13.11 -5.25 -1.71
C MET A 123 -14.30 -4.84 -0.83
N LEU A 124 -15.37 -5.62 -0.83
CA LEU A 124 -16.57 -5.33 -0.07
C LEU A 124 -16.50 -5.80 1.39
N THR A 125 -15.41 -6.45 1.77
CA THR A 125 -15.20 -6.86 3.17
C THR A 125 -14.86 -5.64 4.04
N PRO A 126 -15.37 -5.56 5.28
CA PRO A 126 -15.04 -4.47 6.19
C PRO A 126 -13.55 -4.30 6.45
N ASP A 127 -12.80 -5.39 6.36
CA ASP A 127 -11.36 -5.44 6.65
C ASP A 127 -10.47 -5.10 5.45
N TYR A 128 -11.06 -4.77 4.29
CA TYR A 128 -10.27 -4.53 3.08
C TYR A 128 -9.25 -3.41 3.26
N LEU A 129 -9.63 -2.31 3.89
CA LEU A 129 -8.73 -1.17 4.12
C LEU A 129 -7.55 -1.52 5.04
N TYR A 130 -7.73 -2.46 5.97
CA TYR A 130 -6.64 -2.88 6.86
C TYR A 130 -5.48 -3.56 6.12
N ARG A 131 -5.71 -4.06 4.91
CA ARG A 131 -4.65 -4.61 4.07
C ARG A 131 -3.62 -3.56 3.63
N PHE A 132 -4.02 -2.29 3.61
CA PHE A 132 -3.19 -1.16 3.16
C PHE A 132 -2.45 -0.44 4.29
N VAL A 133 -2.60 -0.88 5.52
CA VAL A 133 -1.95 -0.26 6.69
C VAL A 133 -1.06 -1.25 7.44
N THR A 134 -0.22 -0.71 8.28
CA THR A 134 0.60 -1.48 9.25
C THR A 134 0.22 -1.07 10.66
N GLU A 135 0.01 -2.04 11.53
CA GLU A 135 -0.14 -1.81 12.96
C GLU A 135 1.23 -1.52 13.59
N ARG A 136 1.27 -0.52 14.44
CA ARG A 136 2.44 -0.16 15.22
C ARG A 136 2.08 -0.08 16.70
N VAL A 137 3.00 -0.53 17.55
CA VAL A 137 2.88 -0.44 18.99
C VAL A 137 3.88 0.60 19.49
N ARG A 138 3.38 1.58 20.25
CA ARG A 138 4.21 2.51 20.98
C ARG A 138 4.16 2.14 22.46
N THR A 139 5.29 1.66 23.00
CA THR A 139 5.44 1.39 24.42
C THR A 139 6.20 2.55 25.07
N ILE A 140 5.57 3.20 26.04
CA ILE A 140 6.21 4.21 26.86
C ILE A 140 6.49 3.56 28.22
N ASN A 141 7.76 3.38 28.55
CA ASN A 141 8.14 2.88 29.87
C ASN A 141 8.17 4.06 30.86
N THR A 142 7.14 4.17 31.66
CA THR A 142 7.00 5.24 32.68
C THR A 142 7.67 4.89 33.99
N THR A 143 8.12 3.66 34.20
CA THR A 143 8.69 3.18 35.46
C THR A 143 10.15 3.56 35.67
N ALA A 144 10.85 4.04 34.64
CA ALA A 144 12.27 4.36 34.73
C ALA A 144 12.57 5.75 35.36
N ILE A 145 11.56 6.59 35.57
CA ILE A 145 11.77 7.99 36.06
C ILE A 145 11.67 8.12 37.59
N GLY A 146 11.09 7.14 38.25
CA GLY A 146 10.83 7.25 39.72
C GLY A 146 11.77 6.47 40.63
N GLY A 147 12.57 5.55 40.10
CA GLY A 147 13.35 4.63 40.97
C GLY A 147 14.77 5.09 41.34
N ASN A 148 15.38 5.95 40.57
CA ASN A 148 16.78 6.31 40.78
C ASN A 148 17.02 7.54 41.64
N ALA A 149 16.04 8.41 41.84
CA ALA A 149 16.21 9.60 42.65
C ALA A 149 16.31 9.27 44.15
N SER A 150 15.51 8.29 44.61
CA SER A 150 15.48 7.90 46.01
C SER A 150 16.72 7.10 46.48
N LEU A 151 17.40 6.41 45.54
CA LEU A 151 18.61 5.64 45.83
C LEU A 151 19.88 6.50 45.88
N LEU A 152 19.87 7.65 45.19
CA LEU A 152 21.00 8.59 45.22
C LEU A 152 21.00 9.47 46.49
N GLU A 153 19.86 9.66 47.16
CA GLU A 153 19.78 10.41 48.40
C GLU A 153 20.19 9.58 49.64
N LEU A 154 20.16 8.23 49.54
CA LEU A 154 20.53 7.34 50.65
C LEU A 154 22.04 7.01 50.70
N GLY A 155 22.84 7.51 49.76
CA GLY A 155 24.28 7.25 49.65
C GLY A 155 25.18 8.40 50.13
N THR A 156 24.66 9.46 50.76
CA THR A 156 25.41 10.61 51.24
C THR A 156 25.27 10.78 52.75
N GLU A 157 25.63 9.74 53.53
CA GLU A 157 26.01 9.88 54.94
C GLU A 157 27.42 9.31 55.16
#